data_03991fa0417234ded6c8a37af01079ba
#
_entry.id   03991fa0417234ded6c8a37af01079ba
#
_cell.length_a   1.000
_cell.length_b   1.000
_cell.length_c   1.000
_cell.angle_alpha   90.00
_cell.angle_beta   90.00
_cell.angle_gamma   90.00
#
_symmetry.space_group_name_H-M   'P 1'
#
loop_
_entity.id
_entity.type
_entity.pdbx_description
1 polymer ?
#
loop_
_entity_poly.entity_id
_entity_poly.type
_entity_poly.pdbx_seq_one_letter_code
_entity_poly.pdbx_strand_id
1 'polypeptide(L)'
;MKKSVLLFILIGISFSAIQAQPGRDETLANSYFQNGEFDKAVELYQSLWEKNNYDLKFYQPLYKCLLTLKKYDELEKVIKKELKKNDNAPQHLIDLGYMFAQIPQAEKAKEQYEKALKDLKPNEIAVRGMANLFDAYRLYDYVIAVYDKAGKAFRNESYFSFELAQTYIKKNDAVNAVKYYLINMEANPQNVQLIKNTIQTSRDISKLLEEMETQLYIKVQKNSASEAYIDLLTWVYVQNKDFEGALVQMKALDKRKGENGFRVINIARMAQTEGDYTNAISGYEYVVNKGKESLLYFPARTELLNCRREKVSKSINYTQADLEGLKSDYLSFINENERGFRTAQSMKELADLEGFYLHDLKSAIDICNEIIAMPGVNQQLKNQTKLSLGDFYLIDGDVWESTLLYSQVDKDEKDSPLGEEARFRNAKLAYYKGDFEWAQTQLEALKSSTSELISNDAINLSVFIIDNLGMDTIETPMQMFARAELLMYQNRDEEARGTLDTITYLFPGHALFDDIEYAKAQMYIKKKEFDKAVPLLEDIIKTYKEDLKGDDATFLLAKIYEDHLNNKEKAMDLYKTVITDYNSSLLVIEARKRFRLLRGDKLSE
;
A
#
# COMPACT_ATOMS: atom_id res chain seq x y z
N MET A 1 -29.39 68.84 74.62
CA MET A 1 -28.16 68.05 74.43
C MET A 1 -28.39 67.15 73.22
N LYS A 2 -27.44 67.10 72.38
CA LYS A 2 -27.13 66.24 71.22
C LYS A 2 -27.39 66.92 69.88
N LYS A 3 -26.26 67.21 69.26
CA LYS A 3 -26.05 67.84 67.95
C LYS A 3 -26.30 66.78 66.87
N SER A 4 -27.10 67.14 65.85
CA SER A 4 -27.20 66.41 64.63
C SER A 4 -26.24 66.99 63.62
N VAL A 5 -25.33 66.16 63.12
CA VAL A 5 -24.41 66.50 62.02
C VAL A 5 -25.03 66.10 60.73
N LEU A 6 -25.29 67.09 59.86
CA LEU A 6 -25.76 66.89 58.47
C LEU A 6 -24.52 66.59 57.62
N LEU A 7 -24.45 65.44 57.02
CA LEU A 7 -23.43 65.02 56.06
C LEU A 7 -23.94 65.25 54.63
N PHE A 8 -23.39 66.23 53.95
CA PHE A 8 -23.58 66.48 52.52
C PHE A 8 -22.76 65.46 51.71
N ILE A 9 -23.41 64.56 51.04
CA ILE A 9 -22.76 63.67 50.04
C ILE A 9 -22.80 64.40 48.71
N LEU A 10 -21.64 64.94 48.27
CA LEU A 10 -21.38 65.41 46.90
C LEU A 10 -21.21 64.15 46.00
N ILE A 11 -22.20 63.93 45.17
CA ILE A 11 -22.07 62.94 44.07
C ILE A 11 -21.28 63.65 42.95
N GLY A 12 -19.98 63.42 42.93
CA GLY A 12 -19.12 63.76 41.81
C GLY A 12 -19.35 62.76 40.70
N ILE A 13 -20.07 63.12 39.64
CA ILE A 13 -20.13 62.39 38.38
C ILE A 13 -18.76 62.60 37.71
N SER A 14 -17.83 61.69 37.96
CA SER A 14 -16.63 61.56 37.15
C SER A 14 -16.98 60.94 35.82
N PHE A 15 -17.07 61.73 34.77
CA PHE A 15 -16.98 61.27 33.39
C PHE A 15 -15.59 60.63 33.21
N SER A 16 -15.47 59.35 33.49
CA SER A 16 -14.35 58.56 33.06
C SER A 16 -14.42 58.46 31.54
N ALA A 17 -13.65 59.27 30.86
CA ALA A 17 -13.36 59.04 29.45
C ALA A 17 -12.79 57.60 29.37
N ILE A 18 -13.54 56.69 28.83
CA ILE A 18 -13.10 55.34 28.49
C ILE A 18 -12.01 55.53 27.42
N GLN A 19 -10.77 55.66 27.82
CA GLN A 19 -9.63 55.42 26.92
C GLN A 19 -9.71 53.96 26.55
N ALA A 20 -10.20 53.68 25.34
CA ALA A 20 -10.16 52.33 24.74
C ALA A 20 -8.71 51.82 24.79
N GLN A 21 -8.47 50.80 25.57
CA GLN A 21 -7.17 50.11 25.58
C GLN A 21 -6.94 49.50 24.21
N PRO A 22 -5.88 49.86 23.45
CA PRO A 22 -5.68 49.38 22.06
C PRO A 22 -5.72 47.86 21.90
N GLY A 23 -5.39 47.10 22.95
CA GLY A 23 -5.43 45.63 22.92
C GLY A 23 -6.83 45.00 23.05
N ARG A 24 -7.81 45.73 23.65
CA ARG A 24 -9.17 45.16 23.85
C ARG A 24 -9.99 45.19 22.57
N ASP A 25 -9.90 46.31 21.82
CA ASP A 25 -10.62 46.44 20.54
C ASP A 25 -10.06 45.46 19.50
N GLU A 26 -8.76 45.22 19.47
CA GLU A 26 -8.10 44.25 18.61
C GLU A 26 -8.56 42.80 18.95
N THR A 27 -8.58 42.44 20.23
CA THR A 27 -9.01 41.12 20.68
C THR A 27 -10.48 40.87 20.30
N LEU A 28 -11.32 41.91 20.46
CA LEU A 28 -12.73 41.83 20.12
C LEU A 28 -12.95 41.75 18.60
N ALA A 29 -12.21 42.52 17.80
CA ALA A 29 -12.25 42.45 16.34
C ALA A 29 -11.83 41.09 15.83
N ASN A 30 -10.76 40.50 16.37
CA ASN A 30 -10.30 39.17 16.05
C ASN A 30 -11.35 38.09 16.42
N SER A 31 -12.01 38.24 17.58
CA SER A 31 -13.08 37.31 18.00
C SER A 31 -14.27 37.35 17.02
N TYR A 32 -14.75 38.54 16.66
CA TYR A 32 -15.83 38.66 15.68
C TYR A 32 -15.45 38.11 14.31
N PHE A 33 -14.21 38.35 13.88
CA PHE A 33 -13.71 37.83 12.60
C PHE A 33 -13.68 36.28 12.58
N GLN A 34 -13.17 35.66 13.66
CA GLN A 34 -13.11 34.21 13.78
C GLN A 34 -14.50 33.56 13.87
N ASN A 35 -15.47 34.26 14.50
CA ASN A 35 -16.86 33.81 14.60
C ASN A 35 -17.67 34.05 13.32
N GLY A 36 -17.08 34.69 12.29
CA GLY A 36 -17.78 35.00 11.04
C GLY A 36 -18.74 36.21 11.15
N GLU A 37 -18.67 36.98 12.26
CA GLU A 37 -19.50 38.19 12.49
C GLU A 37 -18.83 39.40 11.82
N PHE A 38 -18.71 39.34 10.49
CA PHE A 38 -17.93 40.30 9.71
C PHE A 38 -18.46 41.73 9.78
N ASP A 39 -19.77 41.94 9.92
CA ASP A 39 -20.35 43.27 10.07
C ASP A 39 -19.84 44.00 11.31
N LYS A 40 -19.74 43.30 12.44
CA LYS A 40 -19.20 43.84 13.68
C LYS A 40 -17.69 44.00 13.62
N ALA A 41 -16.97 43.06 12.97
CA ALA A 41 -15.53 43.09 12.79
C ALA A 41 -15.10 44.31 11.95
N VAL A 42 -15.84 44.65 10.88
CA VAL A 42 -15.52 45.78 9.99
C VAL A 42 -15.37 47.08 10.77
N GLU A 43 -16.33 47.44 11.63
CA GLU A 43 -16.33 48.72 12.37
C GLU A 43 -15.08 48.85 13.26
N LEU A 44 -14.75 47.75 13.93
CA LEU A 44 -13.56 47.72 14.82
C LEU A 44 -12.26 47.76 14.02
N TYR A 45 -12.11 46.93 12.99
CA TYR A 45 -10.91 46.93 12.16
C TYR A 45 -10.69 48.24 11.43
N GLN A 46 -11.77 48.88 10.94
CA GLN A 46 -11.66 50.20 10.32
C GLN A 46 -11.18 51.25 11.30
N SER A 47 -11.74 51.30 12.53
CA SER A 47 -11.27 52.18 13.59
C SER A 47 -9.80 51.92 13.99
N LEU A 48 -9.41 50.63 14.13
CA LEU A 48 -8.05 50.24 14.47
C LEU A 48 -7.06 50.64 13.36
N TRP A 49 -7.42 50.39 12.09
CA TRP A 49 -6.63 50.75 10.93
C TRP A 49 -6.42 52.26 10.83
N GLU A 50 -7.46 53.09 11.02
CA GLU A 50 -7.36 54.56 10.98
C GLU A 50 -6.57 55.11 12.16
N LYS A 51 -6.79 54.61 13.40
CA LYS A 51 -6.12 55.06 14.61
C LYS A 51 -4.61 54.68 14.65
N ASN A 52 -4.27 53.55 14.05
CA ASN A 52 -2.88 53.07 14.01
C ASN A 52 -2.14 53.47 12.72
N ASN A 53 -2.48 54.62 12.17
CA ASN A 53 -1.82 55.19 10.99
C ASN A 53 -1.81 54.21 9.80
N TYR A 54 -2.94 53.51 9.59
CA TYR A 54 -3.15 52.58 8.49
C TYR A 54 -2.16 51.39 8.51
N ASP A 55 -2.02 50.75 9.67
CA ASP A 55 -1.17 49.58 9.84
C ASP A 55 -1.70 48.38 9.00
N LEU A 56 -0.80 47.77 8.25
CA LEU A 56 -1.08 46.57 7.42
C LEU A 56 -1.66 45.39 8.23
N LYS A 57 -1.35 45.31 9.51
CA LYS A 57 -1.91 44.33 10.45
C LYS A 57 -3.43 44.37 10.48
N PHE A 58 -4.03 45.55 10.39
CA PHE A 58 -5.48 45.74 10.43
C PHE A 58 -6.08 45.85 9.04
N TYR A 59 -5.27 46.18 8.02
CA TYR A 59 -5.72 46.24 6.63
C TYR A 59 -6.21 44.86 6.10
N GLN A 60 -5.43 43.79 6.30
CA GLN A 60 -5.76 42.48 5.76
C GLN A 60 -7.09 41.92 6.30
N PRO A 61 -7.38 41.92 7.62
CA PRO A 61 -8.66 41.53 8.15
C PRO A 61 -9.81 42.41 7.66
N LEU A 62 -9.59 43.76 7.63
CA LEU A 62 -10.58 44.71 7.12
C LEU A 62 -10.95 44.42 5.65
N TYR A 63 -9.94 44.23 4.80
CA TYR A 63 -10.07 43.84 3.40
C TYR A 63 -10.95 42.58 3.26
N LYS A 64 -10.62 41.53 4.02
CA LYS A 64 -11.37 40.26 3.98
C LYS A 64 -12.83 40.43 4.42
N CYS A 65 -13.07 41.17 5.48
CA CYS A 65 -14.43 41.46 5.95
C CYS A 65 -15.25 42.19 4.87
N LEU A 66 -14.72 43.30 4.35
CA LEU A 66 -15.42 44.10 3.34
C LEU A 66 -15.69 43.32 2.04
N LEU A 67 -14.71 42.50 1.63
CA LEU A 67 -14.83 41.63 0.46
C LEU A 67 -15.93 40.56 0.67
N THR A 68 -15.95 39.92 1.84
CA THR A 68 -16.94 38.88 2.20
C THR A 68 -18.35 39.48 2.27
N LEU A 69 -18.48 40.69 2.83
CA LEU A 69 -19.73 41.41 2.91
C LEU A 69 -20.16 42.07 1.58
N LYS A 70 -19.32 41.96 0.53
CA LYS A 70 -19.54 42.60 -0.79
C LYS A 70 -19.69 44.12 -0.73
N LYS A 71 -19.09 44.79 0.26
CA LYS A 71 -19.08 46.25 0.41
C LYS A 71 -17.97 46.86 -0.47
N TYR A 72 -18.11 46.70 -1.79
CA TYR A 72 -17.07 47.04 -2.76
C TYR A 72 -16.72 48.54 -2.79
N ASP A 73 -17.67 49.45 -2.62
CA ASP A 73 -17.43 50.92 -2.60
C ASP A 73 -16.57 51.35 -1.41
N GLU A 74 -16.81 50.73 -0.24
CA GLU A 74 -16.04 50.98 0.95
C GLU A 74 -14.63 50.35 0.81
N LEU A 75 -14.55 49.14 0.29
CA LEU A 75 -13.35 48.41 0.03
C LEU A 75 -12.43 49.16 -0.95
N GLU A 76 -12.97 49.68 -2.03
CA GLU A 76 -12.22 50.48 -3.00
C GLU A 76 -11.58 51.71 -2.34
N LYS A 77 -12.32 52.42 -1.46
CA LYS A 77 -11.79 53.57 -0.71
C LYS A 77 -10.63 53.19 0.21
N VAL A 78 -10.77 52.07 0.92
CA VAL A 78 -9.70 51.55 1.81
C VAL A 78 -8.45 51.22 1.01
N ILE A 79 -8.57 50.44 -0.09
CA ILE A 79 -7.45 50.08 -0.93
C ILE A 79 -6.78 51.31 -1.55
N LYS A 80 -7.56 52.27 -2.06
CA LYS A 80 -7.01 53.51 -2.64
C LYS A 80 -6.28 54.38 -1.62
N LYS A 81 -6.66 54.38 -0.33
CA LYS A 81 -5.92 55.03 0.72
C LYS A 81 -4.55 54.35 0.94
N GLU A 82 -4.51 53.02 0.96
CA GLU A 82 -3.24 52.26 1.08
C GLU A 82 -2.33 52.51 -0.12
N LEU A 83 -2.87 52.48 -1.34
CA LEU A 83 -2.09 52.74 -2.56
C LEU A 83 -1.42 54.11 -2.55
N LYS A 84 -2.11 55.16 -2.03
CA LYS A 84 -1.54 56.51 -1.91
C LYS A 84 -0.44 56.59 -0.85
N LYS A 85 -0.57 55.84 0.24
CA LYS A 85 0.38 55.79 1.31
C LYS A 85 1.65 54.97 1.00
N ASN A 86 1.46 53.85 0.35
CA ASN A 86 2.50 52.85 0.10
C ASN A 86 2.99 52.83 -1.36
N ASP A 87 2.92 53.97 -2.04
CA ASP A 87 3.45 54.22 -3.39
C ASP A 87 3.17 53.08 -4.38
N ASN A 88 1.88 52.76 -4.52
CA ASN A 88 1.37 51.69 -5.41
C ASN A 88 1.95 50.29 -5.12
N ALA A 89 2.14 49.94 -3.86
CA ALA A 89 2.63 48.62 -3.48
C ALA A 89 1.90 47.48 -4.20
N PRO A 90 2.60 46.48 -4.76
CA PRO A 90 2.01 45.42 -5.57
C PRO A 90 0.87 44.68 -4.89
N GLN A 91 0.92 44.49 -3.56
CA GLN A 91 -0.16 43.89 -2.78
C GLN A 91 -1.50 44.58 -3.01
N HIS A 92 -1.51 45.94 -2.85
CA HIS A 92 -2.75 46.70 -2.94
C HIS A 92 -3.28 46.84 -4.39
N LEU A 93 -2.37 46.82 -5.39
CA LEU A 93 -2.78 46.75 -6.78
C LEU A 93 -3.47 45.41 -7.09
N ILE A 94 -2.92 44.30 -6.56
CA ILE A 94 -3.52 42.96 -6.74
C ILE A 94 -4.86 42.87 -6.00
N ASP A 95 -4.93 43.39 -4.76
CA ASP A 95 -6.16 43.45 -3.96
C ASP A 95 -7.26 44.24 -4.69
N LEU A 96 -6.89 45.40 -5.29
CA LEU A 96 -7.82 46.22 -6.08
C LEU A 96 -8.29 45.50 -7.34
N GLY A 97 -7.37 44.89 -8.05
CA GLY A 97 -7.66 44.06 -9.22
C GLY A 97 -8.63 42.93 -8.87
N TYR A 98 -8.35 42.20 -7.76
CA TYR A 98 -9.21 41.09 -7.33
C TYR A 98 -10.62 41.58 -6.94
N MET A 99 -10.73 42.72 -6.26
CA MET A 99 -12.03 43.35 -5.97
C MET A 99 -12.78 43.70 -7.26
N PHE A 100 -12.12 44.30 -8.28
CA PHE A 100 -12.76 44.61 -9.57
C PHE A 100 -13.19 43.35 -10.32
N ALA A 101 -12.48 42.21 -10.13
CA ALA A 101 -12.86 40.93 -10.71
C ALA A 101 -14.13 40.33 -10.07
N GLN A 102 -14.55 40.77 -8.86
CA GLN A 102 -15.79 40.32 -8.22
C GLN A 102 -17.02 41.08 -8.71
N ILE A 103 -16.83 42.14 -9.49
CA ILE A 103 -17.90 42.95 -10.12
C ILE A 103 -17.65 42.98 -11.64
N PRO A 104 -18.66 43.40 -12.47
CA PRO A 104 -18.49 43.37 -13.93
C PRO A 104 -17.52 44.45 -14.45
N GLN A 105 -16.29 44.48 -13.95
CA GLN A 105 -15.22 45.42 -14.31
C GLN A 105 -13.89 44.69 -14.61
N ALA A 106 -13.96 43.64 -15.42
CA ALA A 106 -12.80 42.76 -15.72
C ALA A 106 -11.61 43.53 -16.34
N GLU A 107 -11.86 44.52 -17.17
CA GLU A 107 -10.80 45.33 -17.77
C GLU A 107 -10.02 46.15 -16.71
N LYS A 108 -10.73 46.70 -15.73
CA LYS A 108 -10.08 47.42 -14.62
C LYS A 108 -9.27 46.47 -13.75
N ALA A 109 -9.77 45.25 -13.52
CA ALA A 109 -9.01 44.22 -12.80
C ALA A 109 -7.69 43.91 -13.50
N LYS A 110 -7.75 43.66 -14.80
CA LYS A 110 -6.56 43.39 -15.63
C LYS A 110 -5.58 44.56 -15.60
N GLU A 111 -6.05 45.80 -15.71
CA GLU A 111 -5.20 46.99 -15.64
C GLU A 111 -4.42 47.07 -14.34
N GLN A 112 -5.03 46.74 -13.19
CA GLN A 112 -4.33 46.75 -11.90
C GLN A 112 -3.30 45.63 -11.79
N TYR A 113 -3.59 44.43 -12.27
CA TYR A 113 -2.65 43.31 -12.31
C TYR A 113 -1.44 43.60 -13.20
N GLU A 114 -1.67 44.21 -14.36
CA GLU A 114 -0.58 44.61 -15.28
C GLU A 114 0.28 45.75 -14.67
N LYS A 115 -0.31 46.70 -13.93
CA LYS A 115 0.44 47.68 -13.17
C LYS A 115 1.34 47.03 -12.12
N ALA A 116 0.80 46.07 -11.34
CA ALA A 116 1.60 45.34 -10.36
C ALA A 116 2.77 44.60 -11.03
N LEU A 117 2.52 43.91 -12.15
CA LEU A 117 3.57 43.24 -12.93
C LEU A 117 4.64 44.21 -13.47
N LYS A 118 4.23 45.41 -13.89
CA LYS A 118 5.17 46.40 -14.43
C LYS A 118 6.25 46.79 -13.41
N ASP A 119 5.86 46.90 -12.15
CA ASP A 119 6.71 47.33 -11.05
C ASP A 119 7.53 46.18 -10.42
N LEU A 120 7.50 44.99 -11.02
CA LEU A 120 8.28 43.84 -10.56
C LEU A 120 9.79 44.14 -10.55
N LYS A 121 10.38 44.18 -9.37
CA LYS A 121 11.83 44.34 -9.19
C LYS A 121 12.53 43.00 -9.51
N PRO A 122 13.65 43.05 -10.28
CA PRO A 122 14.36 41.81 -10.68
C PRO A 122 15.28 41.29 -9.56
N ASN A 123 14.69 40.93 -8.42
CA ASN A 123 15.36 40.20 -7.33
C ASN A 123 14.43 39.06 -6.85
N GLU A 124 15.03 37.99 -6.35
CA GLU A 124 14.33 36.76 -6.02
C GLU A 124 13.23 36.94 -4.98
N ILE A 125 13.50 37.75 -3.92
CA ILE A 125 12.54 38.00 -2.84
C ILE A 125 11.29 38.71 -3.41
N ALA A 126 11.48 39.76 -4.22
CA ALA A 126 10.36 40.48 -4.83
C ALA A 126 9.57 39.60 -5.82
N VAL A 127 10.25 38.76 -6.60
CA VAL A 127 9.63 37.83 -7.55
C VAL A 127 8.77 36.82 -6.79
N ARG A 128 9.34 36.12 -5.80
CA ARG A 128 8.58 35.13 -4.99
C ARG A 128 7.45 35.80 -4.21
N GLY A 129 7.70 37.00 -3.65
CA GLY A 129 6.67 37.77 -2.96
C GLY A 129 5.46 38.07 -3.87
N MET A 130 5.70 38.61 -5.07
CA MET A 130 4.63 38.92 -6.03
C MET A 130 3.93 37.65 -6.53
N ALA A 131 4.67 36.60 -6.84
CA ALA A 131 4.07 35.32 -7.23
C ALA A 131 3.14 34.77 -6.13
N ASN A 132 3.56 34.81 -4.87
CA ASN A 132 2.72 34.39 -3.74
C ASN A 132 1.46 35.22 -3.57
N LEU A 133 1.52 36.53 -3.85
CA LEU A 133 0.33 37.39 -3.82
C LEU A 133 -0.70 36.98 -4.88
N PHE A 134 -0.27 36.73 -6.11
CA PHE A 134 -1.16 36.23 -7.16
C PHE A 134 -1.65 34.80 -6.88
N ASP A 135 -0.79 33.94 -6.34
CA ASP A 135 -1.16 32.56 -5.98
C ASP A 135 -2.24 32.50 -4.89
N ALA A 136 -2.20 33.41 -3.91
CA ALA A 136 -3.21 33.52 -2.85
C ALA A 136 -4.64 33.75 -3.41
N TYR A 137 -4.74 34.42 -4.54
CA TYR A 137 -6.00 34.64 -5.27
C TYR A 137 -6.24 33.61 -6.40
N ARG A 138 -5.41 32.59 -6.53
CA ARG A 138 -5.44 31.57 -7.59
C ARG A 138 -5.36 32.17 -9.00
N LEU A 139 -4.67 33.28 -9.14
CA LEU A 139 -4.44 33.97 -10.42
C LEU A 139 -3.20 33.38 -11.12
N TYR A 140 -3.26 32.11 -11.44
CA TYR A 140 -2.10 31.32 -11.90
C TYR A 140 -1.47 31.85 -13.18
N ASP A 141 -2.25 32.47 -14.11
CA ASP A 141 -1.70 33.07 -15.31
C ASP A 141 -0.77 34.26 -15.00
N TYR A 142 -1.09 35.01 -13.94
CA TYR A 142 -0.23 36.09 -13.47
C TYR A 142 0.98 35.55 -12.68
N VAL A 143 0.85 34.44 -11.94
CA VAL A 143 2.00 33.77 -11.31
C VAL A 143 3.00 33.36 -12.37
N ILE A 144 2.52 32.74 -13.47
CA ILE A 144 3.34 32.35 -14.62
C ILE A 144 4.02 33.60 -15.22
N ALA A 145 3.26 34.69 -15.47
CA ALA A 145 3.80 35.92 -16.02
C ALA A 145 4.89 36.56 -15.13
N VAL A 146 4.77 36.45 -13.80
CA VAL A 146 5.80 36.90 -12.85
C VAL A 146 7.09 36.14 -13.07
N TYR A 147 7.04 34.79 -13.08
CA TYR A 147 8.21 33.95 -13.23
C TYR A 147 8.84 34.06 -14.63
N ASP A 148 8.04 34.14 -15.69
CA ASP A 148 8.53 34.36 -17.07
C ASP A 148 9.24 35.70 -17.22
N LYS A 149 8.66 36.78 -16.66
CA LYS A 149 9.28 38.10 -16.67
C LYS A 149 10.61 38.10 -15.89
N ALA A 150 10.62 37.44 -14.74
CA ALA A 150 11.82 37.31 -13.92
C ALA A 150 12.91 36.47 -14.60
N GLY A 151 12.57 35.35 -15.23
CA GLY A 151 13.51 34.52 -15.98
C GLY A 151 14.21 35.29 -17.10
N LYS A 152 13.45 36.11 -17.84
CA LYS A 152 14.01 37.01 -18.86
C LYS A 152 14.93 38.06 -18.26
N ALA A 153 14.53 38.68 -17.13
CA ALA A 153 15.33 39.68 -16.47
C ALA A 153 16.65 39.13 -15.86
N PHE A 154 16.62 37.87 -15.38
CA PHE A 154 17.80 37.15 -14.88
C PHE A 154 18.65 36.55 -15.99
N ARG A 155 18.20 36.61 -17.26
CA ARG A 155 18.81 35.94 -18.41
C ARG A 155 18.99 34.43 -18.17
N ASN A 156 18.07 33.84 -17.40
CA ASN A 156 18.03 32.43 -17.08
C ASN A 156 16.56 31.97 -17.01
N GLU A 157 16.05 31.44 -18.10
CA GLU A 157 14.66 30.98 -18.21
C GLU A 157 14.37 29.73 -17.37
N SER A 158 15.41 28.97 -16.99
CA SER A 158 15.27 27.80 -16.14
C SER A 158 15.25 28.10 -14.64
N TYR A 159 15.55 29.34 -14.23
CA TYR A 159 15.73 29.70 -12.82
C TYR A 159 14.50 29.39 -11.96
N PHE A 160 13.31 29.68 -12.46
CA PHE A 160 12.04 29.43 -11.78
C PHE A 160 11.26 28.26 -12.38
N SER A 161 11.93 27.36 -13.10
CA SER A 161 11.28 26.24 -13.77
C SER A 161 10.56 25.29 -12.83
N PHE A 162 11.07 25.09 -11.61
CA PHE A 162 10.40 24.25 -10.61
C PHE A 162 9.09 24.89 -10.12
N GLU A 163 9.10 26.18 -9.81
CA GLU A 163 7.91 26.94 -9.38
C GLU A 163 6.87 27.06 -10.52
N LEU A 164 7.32 27.22 -11.76
CA LEU A 164 6.46 27.19 -12.94
C LEU A 164 5.78 25.83 -13.05
N ALA A 165 6.51 24.72 -12.93
CA ALA A 165 5.95 23.40 -12.97
C ALA A 165 4.86 23.20 -11.89
N GLN A 166 5.12 23.61 -10.65
CA GLN A 166 4.14 23.57 -9.56
C GLN A 166 2.91 24.44 -9.85
N THR A 167 3.10 25.61 -10.46
CA THR A 167 1.99 26.49 -10.84
C THR A 167 1.11 25.85 -11.90
N TYR A 168 1.70 25.18 -12.89
CA TYR A 168 0.97 24.45 -13.92
C TYR A 168 0.21 23.23 -13.35
N ILE A 169 0.75 22.56 -12.33
CA ILE A 169 0.00 21.52 -11.59
C ILE A 169 -1.26 22.13 -10.95
N LYS A 170 -1.14 23.26 -10.26
CA LYS A 170 -2.29 23.96 -9.66
C LYS A 170 -3.32 24.39 -10.71
N LYS A 171 -2.85 24.67 -11.94
CA LYS A 171 -3.70 25.02 -13.09
C LYS A 171 -4.30 23.79 -13.79
N ASN A 172 -3.92 22.57 -13.37
CA ASN A 172 -4.30 21.30 -13.99
C ASN A 172 -3.78 21.16 -15.45
N ASP A 173 -2.61 21.69 -15.73
CA ASP A 173 -1.92 21.64 -17.03
C ASP A 173 -0.68 20.74 -16.91
N ALA A 174 -0.88 19.42 -17.08
CA ALA A 174 0.17 18.43 -16.96
C ALA A 174 1.27 18.60 -18.02
N VAL A 175 0.91 19.00 -19.23
CA VAL A 175 1.84 19.18 -20.36
C VAL A 175 2.92 20.21 -20.03
N ASN A 176 2.51 21.39 -19.59
CA ASN A 176 3.45 22.44 -19.23
C ASN A 176 4.15 22.14 -17.89
N ALA A 177 3.46 21.52 -16.92
CA ALA A 177 4.08 21.12 -15.67
C ALA A 177 5.27 20.18 -15.92
N VAL A 178 5.09 19.13 -16.69
CA VAL A 178 6.15 18.17 -17.05
C VAL A 178 7.26 18.85 -17.84
N LYS A 179 6.91 19.66 -18.84
CA LYS A 179 7.89 20.45 -19.62
C LYS A 179 8.84 21.24 -18.70
N TYR A 180 8.30 21.96 -17.72
CA TYR A 180 9.12 22.77 -16.82
C TYR A 180 9.89 21.93 -15.78
N TYR A 181 9.38 20.77 -15.35
CA TYR A 181 10.17 19.83 -14.57
C TYR A 181 11.38 19.31 -15.34
N LEU A 182 11.22 18.97 -16.64
CA LEU A 182 12.32 18.52 -17.47
C LEU A 182 13.36 19.64 -17.70
N ILE A 183 12.92 20.89 -17.90
CA ILE A 183 13.82 22.06 -17.97
C ILE A 183 14.59 22.21 -16.65
N ASN A 184 13.92 22.05 -15.49
CA ASN A 184 14.56 22.13 -14.19
C ASN A 184 15.61 21.04 -14.01
N MET A 185 15.29 19.80 -14.39
CA MET A 185 16.21 18.67 -14.31
C MET A 185 17.44 18.86 -15.23
N GLU A 186 17.25 19.40 -16.42
CA GLU A 186 18.35 19.70 -17.34
C GLU A 186 19.34 20.72 -16.75
N ALA A 187 18.79 21.76 -16.10
CA ALA A 187 19.61 22.79 -15.46
C ALA A 187 20.22 22.34 -14.13
N ASN A 188 19.49 21.49 -13.39
CA ASN A 188 19.83 21.06 -12.04
C ASN A 188 19.54 19.56 -11.85
N PRO A 189 20.42 18.64 -12.33
CA PRO A 189 20.18 17.20 -12.27
C PRO A 189 19.97 16.66 -10.86
N GLN A 190 20.51 17.31 -9.82
CA GLN A 190 20.30 16.95 -8.43
C GLN A 190 18.83 17.06 -7.97
N ASN A 191 18.00 17.82 -8.68
CA ASN A 191 16.59 18.01 -8.33
C ASN A 191 15.69 16.83 -8.76
N VAL A 192 16.21 15.81 -9.43
CA VAL A 192 15.43 14.64 -9.90
C VAL A 192 14.63 14.00 -8.77
N GLN A 193 15.24 13.81 -7.59
CA GLN A 193 14.55 13.21 -6.45
C GLN A 193 13.42 14.11 -5.92
N LEU A 194 13.64 15.43 -5.87
CA LEU A 194 12.61 16.39 -5.48
C LEU A 194 11.42 16.36 -6.47
N ILE A 195 11.69 16.27 -7.77
CA ILE A 195 10.67 16.15 -8.81
C ILE A 195 9.85 14.87 -8.62
N LYS A 196 10.50 13.71 -8.42
CA LYS A 196 9.84 12.42 -8.15
C LYS A 196 8.91 12.52 -6.94
N ASN A 197 9.40 13.03 -5.83
CA ASN A 197 8.62 13.17 -4.60
C ASN A 197 7.40 14.10 -4.79
N THR A 198 7.57 15.21 -5.53
CA THR A 198 6.49 16.16 -5.79
C THR A 198 5.40 15.54 -6.68
N ILE A 199 5.77 14.74 -7.67
CA ILE A 199 4.83 14.04 -8.53
C ILE A 199 4.07 12.98 -7.74
N GLN A 200 4.74 12.18 -6.91
CA GLN A 200 4.11 11.16 -6.08
C GLN A 200 3.05 11.71 -5.11
N THR A 201 3.22 12.94 -4.63
CA THR A 201 2.27 13.59 -3.72
C THR A 201 1.18 14.38 -4.43
N SER A 202 1.16 14.41 -5.76
CA SER A 202 0.20 15.16 -6.56
C SER A 202 -1.15 14.45 -6.63
N ARG A 203 -2.26 15.22 -6.62
CA ARG A 203 -3.61 14.65 -6.72
C ARG A 203 -3.87 13.89 -8.02
N ASP A 204 -3.36 14.40 -9.14
CA ASP A 204 -3.54 13.84 -10.47
C ASP A 204 -2.26 13.17 -10.97
N ILE A 205 -1.66 12.32 -10.13
CA ILE A 205 -0.39 11.62 -10.43
C ILE A 205 -0.45 10.88 -11.78
N SER A 206 -1.56 10.21 -12.10
CA SER A 206 -1.68 9.42 -13.33
C SER A 206 -1.50 10.26 -14.59
N LYS A 207 -2.07 11.47 -14.65
CA LYS A 207 -1.90 12.38 -15.80
C LYS A 207 -0.47 12.90 -15.92
N LEU A 208 0.17 13.17 -14.78
CA LEU A 208 1.56 13.63 -14.77
C LEU A 208 2.51 12.52 -15.22
N LEU A 209 2.27 11.26 -14.81
CA LEU A 209 3.08 10.12 -15.24
C LEU A 209 2.91 9.84 -16.75
N GLU A 210 1.68 9.86 -17.26
CA GLU A 210 1.37 9.67 -18.69
C GLU A 210 2.09 10.73 -19.57
N GLU A 211 1.98 12.00 -19.17
CA GLU A 211 2.63 13.08 -19.91
C GLU A 211 4.16 13.02 -19.75
N MET A 212 4.66 12.66 -18.58
CA MET A 212 6.10 12.50 -18.33
C MET A 212 6.69 11.36 -19.16
N GLU A 213 6.00 10.23 -19.28
CA GLU A 213 6.39 9.12 -20.15
C GLU A 213 6.52 9.60 -21.59
N THR A 214 5.49 10.30 -22.10
CA THR A 214 5.46 10.83 -23.46
C THR A 214 6.64 11.77 -23.76
N GLN A 215 6.87 12.77 -22.90
CA GLN A 215 7.93 13.75 -23.11
C GLN A 215 9.32 13.15 -22.91
N LEU A 216 9.51 12.28 -21.92
CA LEU A 216 10.77 11.60 -21.68
C LEU A 216 11.13 10.62 -22.79
N TYR A 217 10.15 9.88 -23.32
CA TYR A 217 10.38 9.00 -24.47
C TYR A 217 10.98 9.75 -25.64
N ILE A 218 10.43 10.92 -25.99
CA ILE A 218 10.96 11.79 -27.05
C ILE A 218 12.38 12.28 -26.69
N LYS A 219 12.63 12.64 -25.44
CA LYS A 219 13.96 13.12 -24.99
C LYS A 219 15.01 12.01 -25.03
N VAL A 220 14.66 10.79 -24.59
CA VAL A 220 15.55 9.62 -24.65
C VAL A 220 15.87 9.24 -26.09
N GLN A 221 14.90 9.29 -27.01
CA GLN A 221 15.16 9.04 -28.42
C GLN A 221 16.13 10.06 -29.03
N LYS A 222 16.00 11.33 -28.66
CA LYS A 222 16.89 12.41 -29.15
C LYS A 222 18.27 12.37 -28.51
N ASN A 223 18.35 12.00 -27.26
CA ASN A 223 19.59 11.94 -26.47
C ASN A 223 19.65 10.68 -25.62
N SER A 224 19.86 9.54 -26.27
CA SER A 224 19.97 8.24 -25.63
C SER A 224 21.15 8.12 -24.64
N ALA A 225 22.08 9.10 -24.64
CA ALA A 225 23.21 9.13 -23.71
C ALA A 225 22.88 9.73 -22.35
N SER A 226 21.74 10.44 -22.23
CA SER A 226 21.36 11.08 -20.95
C SER A 226 20.85 10.06 -19.95
N GLU A 227 21.66 9.75 -18.97
CA GLU A 227 21.31 8.85 -17.86
C GLU A 227 20.13 9.39 -17.05
N ALA A 228 20.09 10.71 -16.79
CA ALA A 228 19.03 11.32 -16.01
C ALA A 228 17.64 11.14 -16.66
N TYR A 229 17.55 11.20 -17.99
CA TYR A 229 16.28 10.92 -18.68
C TYR A 229 15.89 9.45 -18.60
N ILE A 230 16.86 8.54 -18.76
CA ILE A 230 16.62 7.10 -18.70
C ILE A 230 16.19 6.70 -17.28
N ASP A 231 16.86 7.22 -16.27
CA ASP A 231 16.53 6.94 -14.86
C ASP A 231 15.13 7.47 -14.49
N LEU A 232 14.77 8.66 -14.98
CA LEU A 232 13.45 9.22 -14.73
C LEU A 232 12.35 8.47 -15.50
N LEU A 233 12.60 8.09 -16.76
CA LEU A 233 11.67 7.29 -17.56
C LEU A 233 11.47 5.90 -16.95
N THR A 234 12.55 5.27 -16.50
CA THR A 234 12.46 3.97 -15.79
C THR A 234 11.64 4.10 -14.52
N TRP A 235 11.83 5.17 -13.76
CA TRP A 235 11.02 5.42 -12.58
C TRP A 235 9.52 5.58 -12.93
N VAL A 236 9.19 6.28 -14.04
CA VAL A 236 7.80 6.40 -14.52
C VAL A 236 7.22 5.02 -14.86
N TYR A 237 7.96 4.18 -15.59
CA TYR A 237 7.54 2.81 -15.89
C TYR A 237 7.28 2.00 -14.62
N VAL A 238 8.16 2.09 -13.62
CA VAL A 238 7.96 1.42 -12.33
C VAL A 238 6.70 1.92 -11.60
N GLN A 239 6.43 3.24 -11.61
CA GLN A 239 5.19 3.78 -11.03
C GLN A 239 3.94 3.28 -11.75
N ASN A 240 4.00 3.08 -13.04
CA ASN A 240 2.92 2.52 -13.86
C ASN A 240 2.85 0.98 -13.81
N LYS A 241 3.74 0.32 -13.05
CA LYS A 241 3.91 -1.15 -12.99
C LYS A 241 4.25 -1.76 -14.36
N ASP A 242 4.78 -0.96 -15.29
CA ASP A 242 5.34 -1.42 -16.56
C ASP A 242 6.79 -1.88 -16.39
N PHE A 243 6.96 -3.09 -15.86
CA PHE A 243 8.30 -3.65 -15.63
C PHE A 243 9.00 -4.07 -16.92
N GLU A 244 8.25 -4.35 -17.98
CA GLU A 244 8.83 -4.62 -19.31
C GLU A 244 9.56 -3.37 -19.84
N GLY A 245 8.87 -2.23 -19.88
CA GLY A 245 9.45 -0.95 -20.30
C GLY A 245 10.65 -0.56 -19.43
N ALA A 246 10.54 -0.71 -18.10
CA ALA A 246 11.63 -0.44 -17.18
C ALA A 246 12.87 -1.32 -17.45
N LEU A 247 12.69 -2.62 -17.67
CA LEU A 247 13.78 -3.56 -17.99
C LEU A 247 14.44 -3.27 -19.32
N VAL A 248 13.67 -2.88 -20.34
CA VAL A 248 14.22 -2.49 -21.66
C VAL A 248 15.19 -1.34 -21.49
N GLN A 249 14.82 -0.29 -20.76
CA GLN A 249 15.69 0.87 -20.52
C GLN A 249 16.93 0.50 -19.72
N MET A 250 16.78 -0.26 -18.64
CA MET A 250 17.91 -0.63 -17.77
C MET A 250 18.86 -1.62 -18.43
N LYS A 251 18.37 -2.59 -19.21
CA LYS A 251 19.21 -3.51 -19.99
C LYS A 251 20.02 -2.75 -21.06
N ALA A 252 19.41 -1.76 -21.72
CA ALA A 252 20.10 -0.92 -22.69
C ALA A 252 21.19 -0.06 -22.04
N LEU A 253 20.90 0.54 -20.89
CA LEU A 253 21.85 1.34 -20.12
C LEU A 253 23.02 0.50 -19.61
N ASP A 254 22.72 -0.69 -19.05
CA ASP A 254 23.71 -1.63 -18.54
C ASP A 254 24.68 -2.11 -19.64
N LYS A 255 24.17 -2.45 -20.82
CA LYS A 255 25.01 -2.82 -21.97
C LYS A 255 25.96 -1.70 -22.36
N ARG A 256 25.52 -0.46 -22.30
CA ARG A 256 26.32 0.71 -22.68
C ARG A 256 27.40 1.04 -21.64
N LYS A 257 27.06 0.89 -20.34
CA LYS A 257 27.96 1.25 -19.23
C LYS A 257 28.79 0.13 -18.66
N GLY A 258 28.41 -1.12 -18.90
CA GLY A 258 29.09 -2.28 -18.33
C GLY A 258 28.86 -2.43 -16.83
N GLU A 259 27.66 -2.13 -16.31
CA GLU A 259 27.34 -2.13 -14.86
C GLU A 259 27.05 -3.52 -14.29
N ASN A 260 27.36 -4.58 -15.04
CA ASN A 260 27.19 -5.98 -14.60
C ASN A 260 25.77 -6.36 -14.13
N GLY A 261 24.73 -5.62 -14.55
CA GLY A 261 23.35 -5.93 -14.26
C GLY A 261 22.81 -5.38 -12.93
N PHE A 262 23.57 -4.55 -12.21
CA PHE A 262 23.16 -4.05 -10.88
C PHE A 262 21.80 -3.34 -10.88
N ARG A 263 21.51 -2.48 -11.88
CA ARG A 263 20.22 -1.80 -11.98
C ARG A 263 19.11 -2.75 -12.44
N VAL A 264 19.44 -3.71 -13.31
CA VAL A 264 18.47 -4.67 -13.84
C VAL A 264 17.95 -5.61 -12.76
N ILE A 265 18.82 -6.10 -11.86
CA ILE A 265 18.41 -6.99 -10.75
C ILE A 265 17.45 -6.26 -9.79
N ASN A 266 17.62 -4.96 -9.58
CA ASN A 266 16.72 -4.18 -8.73
C ASN A 266 15.32 -4.04 -9.33
N ILE A 267 15.21 -3.84 -10.66
CA ILE A 267 13.91 -3.83 -11.34
C ILE A 267 13.27 -5.23 -11.29
N ALA A 268 14.05 -6.30 -11.46
CA ALA A 268 13.56 -7.66 -11.36
C ALA A 268 12.98 -7.96 -9.96
N ARG A 269 13.63 -7.49 -8.89
CA ARG A 269 13.11 -7.59 -7.50
C ARG A 269 11.80 -6.85 -7.32
N MET A 270 11.69 -5.63 -7.85
CA MET A 270 10.44 -4.85 -7.80
C MET A 270 9.32 -5.59 -8.54
N ALA A 271 9.59 -6.10 -9.75
CA ALA A 271 8.63 -6.88 -10.52
C ALA A 271 8.15 -8.13 -9.74
N GLN A 272 9.08 -8.86 -9.10
CA GLN A 272 8.74 -10.03 -8.26
C GLN A 272 7.86 -9.64 -7.07
N THR A 273 8.17 -8.56 -6.37
CA THR A 273 7.38 -8.06 -5.23
C THR A 273 5.95 -7.72 -5.66
N GLU A 274 5.77 -7.14 -6.85
CA GLU A 274 4.47 -6.81 -7.44
C GLU A 274 3.75 -8.03 -8.08
N GLY A 275 4.38 -9.20 -8.07
CA GLY A 275 3.82 -10.44 -8.65
C GLY A 275 4.01 -10.58 -10.16
N ASP A 276 4.75 -9.69 -10.80
CA ASP A 276 5.10 -9.83 -12.22
C ASP A 276 6.31 -10.76 -12.40
N TYR A 277 6.05 -12.04 -12.20
CA TYR A 277 7.09 -13.07 -12.27
C TYR A 277 7.71 -13.19 -13.67
N THR A 278 6.97 -12.87 -14.73
CA THR A 278 7.47 -12.97 -16.10
C THR A 278 8.60 -11.96 -16.34
N ASN A 279 8.39 -10.72 -15.98
CA ASN A 279 9.41 -9.68 -16.11
C ASN A 279 10.52 -9.86 -15.08
N ALA A 280 10.22 -10.28 -13.85
CA ALA A 280 11.23 -10.60 -12.85
C ALA A 280 12.21 -11.67 -13.35
N ILE A 281 11.71 -12.79 -13.86
CA ILE A 281 12.52 -13.87 -14.45
C ILE A 281 13.39 -13.33 -15.59
N SER A 282 12.81 -12.56 -16.53
CA SER A 282 13.57 -11.95 -17.64
C SER A 282 14.69 -11.03 -17.18
N GLY A 283 14.49 -10.32 -16.07
CA GLY A 283 15.52 -9.48 -15.45
C GLY A 283 16.64 -10.29 -14.81
N TYR A 284 16.31 -11.32 -14.02
CA TYR A 284 17.31 -12.20 -13.39
C TYR A 284 18.11 -12.99 -14.43
N GLU A 285 17.45 -13.56 -15.45
CA GLU A 285 18.12 -14.25 -16.55
C GLU A 285 19.14 -13.38 -17.27
N TYR A 286 18.79 -12.10 -17.51
CA TYR A 286 19.75 -11.16 -18.11
C TYR A 286 21.02 -11.03 -17.26
N VAL A 287 20.89 -10.97 -15.93
CA VAL A 287 22.05 -10.85 -15.03
C VAL A 287 22.83 -12.16 -14.97
N VAL A 288 22.16 -13.31 -14.90
CA VAL A 288 22.77 -14.64 -14.93
C VAL A 288 23.56 -14.86 -16.23
N ASN A 289 23.01 -14.43 -17.38
CA ASN A 289 23.66 -14.57 -18.70
C ASN A 289 24.94 -13.71 -18.87
N LYS A 290 25.27 -12.84 -17.90
CA LYS A 290 26.59 -12.15 -17.90
C LYS A 290 27.75 -13.05 -17.51
N GLY A 291 27.47 -14.23 -16.96
CA GLY A 291 28.45 -15.27 -16.69
C GLY A 291 28.85 -15.37 -15.22
N LYS A 292 29.49 -16.50 -14.90
CA LYS A 292 29.87 -16.91 -13.52
C LYS A 292 30.89 -15.99 -12.86
N GLU A 293 31.65 -15.23 -13.65
CA GLU A 293 32.64 -14.27 -13.14
C GLU A 293 32.01 -12.99 -12.57
N SER A 294 30.71 -12.76 -12.83
CA SER A 294 30.00 -11.62 -12.26
C SER A 294 29.73 -11.83 -10.77
N LEU A 295 29.99 -10.81 -9.95
CA LEU A 295 29.66 -10.80 -8.52
C LEU A 295 28.15 -10.98 -8.27
N LEU A 296 27.32 -10.64 -9.24
CA LEU A 296 25.86 -10.76 -9.16
C LEU A 296 25.36 -12.11 -9.68
N TYR A 297 26.22 -12.98 -10.23
CA TYR A 297 25.79 -14.27 -10.78
C TYR A 297 25.08 -15.13 -9.74
N PHE A 298 25.74 -15.39 -8.60
CA PHE A 298 25.19 -16.25 -7.55
C PHE A 298 23.88 -15.65 -6.94
N PRO A 299 23.85 -14.38 -6.51
CA PRO A 299 22.60 -13.77 -6.05
C PRO A 299 21.46 -13.83 -7.09
N ALA A 300 21.75 -13.45 -8.35
CA ALA A 300 20.75 -13.46 -9.40
C ALA A 300 20.21 -14.86 -9.71
N ARG A 301 21.08 -15.89 -9.66
CA ARG A 301 20.69 -17.28 -9.88
C ARG A 301 19.79 -17.79 -8.76
N THR A 302 20.09 -17.45 -7.51
CA THR A 302 19.27 -17.79 -6.34
C THR A 302 17.90 -17.10 -6.41
N GLU A 303 17.87 -15.80 -6.71
CA GLU A 303 16.63 -15.04 -6.84
C GLU A 303 15.77 -15.52 -8.03
N LEU A 304 16.41 -15.93 -9.13
CA LEU A 304 15.72 -16.56 -10.27
C LEU A 304 14.99 -17.84 -9.87
N LEU A 305 15.67 -18.72 -9.12
CA LEU A 305 15.07 -19.96 -8.62
C LEU A 305 13.88 -19.65 -7.69
N ASN A 306 14.05 -18.73 -6.75
CA ASN A 306 12.97 -18.29 -5.86
C ASN A 306 11.78 -17.71 -6.62
N CYS A 307 12.05 -16.87 -7.62
CA CYS A 307 11.01 -16.27 -8.44
C CYS A 307 10.22 -17.32 -9.25
N ARG A 308 10.91 -18.31 -9.84
CA ARG A 308 10.28 -19.43 -10.53
C ARG A 308 9.45 -20.29 -9.59
N ARG A 309 9.94 -20.56 -8.38
CA ARG A 309 9.21 -21.29 -7.33
C ARG A 309 7.95 -20.53 -6.91
N GLU A 310 8.06 -19.23 -6.66
CA GLU A 310 6.90 -18.40 -6.31
C GLU A 310 5.87 -18.35 -7.44
N LYS A 311 6.31 -18.26 -8.69
CA LYS A 311 5.41 -18.32 -9.86
C LYS A 311 4.61 -19.61 -9.86
N VAL A 312 5.24 -20.76 -9.58
CA VAL A 312 4.57 -22.07 -9.50
C VAL A 312 3.65 -22.12 -8.28
N SER A 313 4.13 -21.75 -7.09
CA SER A 313 3.36 -21.89 -5.84
C SER A 313 2.13 -20.96 -5.77
N LYS A 314 2.18 -19.79 -6.42
CA LYS A 314 1.06 -18.83 -6.47
C LYS A 314 0.15 -19.05 -7.69
N SER A 315 0.58 -19.85 -8.66
CA SER A 315 -0.24 -20.18 -9.82
C SER A 315 -1.08 -21.42 -9.54
N ILE A 316 -2.39 -21.30 -9.67
CA ILE A 316 -3.30 -22.47 -9.59
C ILE A 316 -3.15 -23.38 -10.83
N ASN A 317 -2.56 -22.86 -11.91
CA ASN A 317 -2.48 -23.51 -13.20
C ASN A 317 -1.07 -24.01 -13.58
N TYR A 318 -0.21 -24.33 -12.60
CA TYR A 318 1.07 -24.96 -12.93
C TYR A 318 0.88 -26.37 -13.51
N THR A 319 1.78 -26.76 -14.41
CA THR A 319 1.81 -28.07 -15.04
C THR A 319 2.89 -28.95 -14.43
N GLN A 320 2.81 -30.28 -14.65
CA GLN A 320 3.89 -31.19 -14.28
C GLN A 320 5.23 -30.79 -14.92
N ALA A 321 5.19 -30.28 -16.16
CA ALA A 321 6.38 -29.80 -16.86
C ALA A 321 7.02 -28.57 -16.16
N ASP A 322 6.22 -27.70 -15.56
CA ASP A 322 6.75 -26.56 -14.78
C ASP A 322 7.48 -27.02 -13.52
N LEU A 323 6.96 -28.04 -12.82
CA LEU A 323 7.58 -28.63 -11.64
C LEU A 323 8.90 -29.34 -11.99
N GLU A 324 8.91 -30.15 -13.04
CA GLU A 324 10.11 -30.85 -13.52
C GLU A 324 11.17 -29.86 -14.03
N GLY A 325 10.73 -28.80 -14.71
CA GLY A 325 11.63 -27.71 -15.12
C GLY A 325 12.29 -27.03 -13.92
N LEU A 326 11.51 -26.73 -12.88
CA LEU A 326 12.02 -26.13 -11.66
C LEU A 326 12.98 -27.08 -10.89
N LYS A 327 12.66 -28.37 -10.82
CA LYS A 327 13.56 -29.41 -10.29
C LYS A 327 14.89 -29.43 -11.03
N SER A 328 14.86 -29.42 -12.37
CA SER A 328 16.06 -29.39 -13.20
C SER A 328 16.89 -28.12 -12.94
N ASP A 329 16.26 -26.99 -12.77
CA ASP A 329 16.94 -25.71 -12.45
C ASP A 329 17.66 -25.76 -11.10
N TYR A 330 17.00 -26.31 -10.06
CA TYR A 330 17.63 -26.49 -8.75
C TYR A 330 18.82 -27.45 -8.80
N LEU A 331 18.65 -28.61 -9.47
CA LEU A 331 19.74 -29.60 -9.63
C LEU A 331 20.93 -28.99 -10.39
N SER A 332 20.68 -28.28 -11.48
CA SER A 332 21.73 -27.58 -12.22
C SER A 332 22.49 -26.60 -11.32
N PHE A 333 21.76 -25.75 -10.59
CA PHE A 333 22.37 -24.77 -9.70
C PHE A 333 23.22 -25.42 -8.59
N ILE A 334 22.69 -26.46 -7.94
CA ILE A 334 23.39 -27.19 -6.86
C ILE A 334 24.64 -27.88 -7.41
N ASN A 335 24.55 -28.53 -8.57
CA ASN A 335 25.70 -29.22 -9.18
C ASN A 335 26.78 -28.24 -9.67
N GLU A 336 26.39 -27.06 -10.17
CA GLU A 336 27.31 -26.02 -10.61
C GLU A 336 28.09 -25.34 -9.47
N ASN A 337 27.54 -25.32 -8.26
CA ASN A 337 28.10 -24.61 -7.10
C ASN A 337 28.53 -25.54 -5.97
N GLU A 338 28.50 -26.84 -6.22
CA GLU A 338 28.76 -27.92 -5.26
C GLU A 338 27.74 -27.98 -4.10
N ARG A 339 27.50 -29.19 -3.59
CA ARG A 339 26.62 -29.38 -2.42
C ARG A 339 27.35 -28.90 -1.17
N GLY A 340 26.84 -27.88 -0.51
CA GLY A 340 27.48 -27.27 0.64
C GLY A 340 26.62 -26.19 1.31
N PHE A 341 27.16 -25.56 2.34
CA PHE A 341 26.41 -24.57 3.11
C PHE A 341 25.89 -23.39 2.26
N ARG A 342 26.53 -23.08 1.12
CA ARG A 342 26.09 -22.00 0.20
C ARG A 342 24.86 -22.39 -0.60
N THR A 343 24.71 -23.67 -0.92
CA THR A 343 23.57 -24.21 -1.69
C THR A 343 22.51 -24.84 -0.81
N ALA A 344 22.71 -24.91 0.50
CA ALA A 344 21.83 -25.58 1.46
C ALA A 344 20.38 -25.02 1.42
N GLN A 345 20.22 -23.71 1.23
CA GLN A 345 18.87 -23.10 1.06
C GLN A 345 18.18 -23.63 -0.20
N SER A 346 18.86 -23.64 -1.34
CA SER A 346 18.30 -24.18 -2.59
C SER A 346 18.09 -25.69 -2.54
N MET A 347 18.91 -26.42 -1.78
CA MET A 347 18.69 -27.85 -1.51
C MET A 347 17.42 -28.06 -0.69
N LYS A 348 17.16 -27.23 0.33
CA LYS A 348 15.93 -27.27 1.13
C LYS A 348 14.69 -26.98 0.27
N GLU A 349 14.76 -25.99 -0.61
CA GLU A 349 13.68 -25.66 -1.53
C GLU A 349 13.44 -26.77 -2.58
N LEU A 350 14.51 -27.46 -3.02
CA LEU A 350 14.38 -28.65 -3.85
C LEU A 350 13.69 -29.80 -3.09
N ALA A 351 14.05 -30.02 -1.83
CA ALA A 351 13.39 -31.03 -1.00
C ALA A 351 11.91 -30.72 -0.82
N ASP A 352 11.54 -29.46 -0.58
CA ASP A 352 10.12 -29.06 -0.50
C ASP A 352 9.38 -29.29 -1.83
N LEU A 353 10.01 -28.97 -2.97
CA LEU A 353 9.44 -29.24 -4.28
C LEU A 353 9.21 -30.74 -4.52
N GLU A 354 10.21 -31.58 -4.19
CA GLU A 354 10.13 -33.03 -4.36
C GLU A 354 9.10 -33.65 -3.42
N GLY A 355 9.08 -33.27 -2.14
CA GLY A 355 8.18 -33.85 -1.15
C GLY A 355 6.73 -33.41 -1.30
N PHE A 356 6.48 -32.11 -1.44
CA PHE A 356 5.11 -31.59 -1.44
C PHE A 356 4.43 -31.59 -2.82
N TYR A 357 5.19 -31.43 -3.92
CA TYR A 357 4.63 -31.25 -5.26
C TYR A 357 4.88 -32.41 -6.21
N LEU A 358 6.08 -33.02 -6.16
CA LEU A 358 6.45 -34.15 -7.00
C LEU A 358 6.20 -35.50 -6.33
N HIS A 359 5.90 -35.50 -5.04
CA HIS A 359 5.65 -36.69 -4.20
C HIS A 359 6.81 -37.69 -4.16
N ASP A 360 8.06 -37.22 -4.39
CA ASP A 360 9.28 -37.99 -4.22
C ASP A 360 9.81 -37.83 -2.79
N LEU A 361 9.08 -38.45 -1.82
CA LEU A 361 9.39 -38.33 -0.39
C LEU A 361 10.78 -38.86 -0.05
N LYS A 362 11.22 -39.94 -0.74
CA LYS A 362 12.53 -40.53 -0.47
C LYS A 362 13.66 -39.53 -0.76
N SER A 363 13.64 -38.92 -1.94
CA SER A 363 14.63 -37.91 -2.31
C SER A 363 14.57 -36.69 -1.37
N ALA A 364 13.37 -36.22 -1.06
CA ALA A 364 13.17 -35.09 -0.14
C ALA A 364 13.74 -35.35 1.27
N ILE A 365 13.48 -36.54 1.83
CA ILE A 365 14.02 -36.96 3.13
C ILE A 365 15.54 -37.04 3.09
N ASP A 366 16.11 -37.65 2.04
CA ASP A 366 17.58 -37.80 1.90
C ASP A 366 18.27 -36.42 1.84
N ILE A 367 17.70 -35.46 1.08
CA ILE A 367 18.24 -34.10 0.98
C ILE A 367 18.12 -33.36 2.35
N CYS A 368 17.00 -33.49 3.05
CA CYS A 368 16.85 -32.88 4.37
C CYS A 368 17.86 -33.39 5.38
N ASN A 369 18.06 -34.70 5.42
CA ASN A 369 19.07 -35.33 6.30
C ASN A 369 20.49 -34.86 5.97
N GLU A 370 20.82 -34.72 4.69
CA GLU A 370 22.10 -34.17 4.25
C GLU A 370 22.32 -32.75 4.77
N ILE A 371 21.31 -31.85 4.62
CA ILE A 371 21.38 -30.45 5.08
C ILE A 371 21.57 -30.38 6.60
N ILE A 372 20.82 -31.18 7.37
CA ILE A 372 20.89 -31.19 8.84
C ILE A 372 22.28 -31.62 9.31
N ALA A 373 22.88 -32.62 8.66
CA ALA A 373 24.21 -33.10 8.96
C ALA A 373 25.33 -32.18 8.47
N MET A 374 25.04 -31.26 7.54
CA MET A 374 26.05 -30.46 6.83
C MET A 374 26.75 -29.44 7.75
N PRO A 375 28.11 -29.42 7.79
CA PRO A 375 28.85 -28.41 8.53
C PRO A 375 28.67 -27.00 7.91
N GLY A 376 28.64 -25.97 8.76
CA GLY A 376 28.57 -24.58 8.32
C GLY A 376 27.18 -24.08 7.96
N VAL A 377 26.18 -24.94 7.88
CA VAL A 377 24.76 -24.52 7.74
C VAL A 377 24.29 -23.91 9.07
N ASN A 378 23.65 -22.72 9.01
CA ASN A 378 23.17 -22.06 10.21
C ASN A 378 22.00 -22.83 10.86
N GLN A 379 21.85 -22.66 12.18
CA GLN A 379 20.87 -23.43 12.97
C GLN A 379 19.43 -23.13 12.53
N GLN A 380 19.12 -21.92 12.14
CA GLN A 380 17.79 -21.54 11.66
C GLN A 380 17.38 -22.36 10.42
N LEU A 381 18.26 -22.47 9.41
CA LEU A 381 17.99 -23.28 8.23
C LEU A 381 17.88 -24.76 8.57
N LYS A 382 18.72 -25.27 9.50
CA LYS A 382 18.59 -26.65 9.99
C LYS A 382 17.24 -26.90 10.67
N ASN A 383 16.77 -25.97 11.48
CA ASN A 383 15.48 -26.09 12.15
C ASN A 383 14.29 -25.97 11.17
N GLN A 384 14.38 -25.08 10.19
CA GLN A 384 13.40 -25.04 9.08
C GLN A 384 13.37 -26.37 8.30
N THR A 385 14.56 -26.95 8.04
CA THR A 385 14.68 -28.25 7.34
C THR A 385 14.12 -29.39 8.19
N LYS A 386 14.29 -29.37 9.52
CA LYS A 386 13.66 -30.34 10.43
C LYS A 386 12.14 -30.27 10.38
N LEU A 387 11.55 -29.07 10.26
CA LEU A 387 10.09 -28.95 10.10
C LEU A 387 9.61 -29.59 8.81
N SER A 388 10.26 -29.29 7.67
CA SER A 388 9.92 -29.94 6.40
C SER A 388 10.12 -31.45 6.46
N LEU A 389 11.20 -31.93 7.07
CA LEU A 389 11.47 -33.35 7.26
C LEU A 389 10.39 -34.03 8.12
N GLY A 390 9.92 -33.36 9.17
CA GLY A 390 8.79 -33.81 9.98
C GLY A 390 7.49 -33.91 9.18
N ASP A 391 7.23 -32.94 8.29
CA ASP A 391 6.09 -33.01 7.37
C ASP A 391 6.20 -34.19 6.41
N PHE A 392 7.40 -34.47 5.86
CA PHE A 392 7.61 -35.59 4.96
C PHE A 392 7.41 -36.94 5.65
N TYR A 393 7.91 -37.11 6.87
CA TYR A 393 7.63 -38.31 7.66
C TYR A 393 6.12 -38.44 7.98
N LEU A 394 5.43 -37.32 8.25
CA LEU A 394 3.99 -37.37 8.47
C LEU A 394 3.22 -37.82 7.20
N ILE A 395 3.66 -37.36 6.03
CA ILE A 395 3.10 -37.77 4.74
C ILE A 395 3.40 -39.25 4.48
N ASP A 396 4.60 -39.73 4.82
CA ASP A 396 5.00 -41.13 4.69
C ASP A 396 4.29 -42.06 5.70
N GLY A 397 3.69 -41.49 6.76
CA GLY A 397 2.95 -42.19 7.80
C GLY A 397 3.74 -42.43 9.10
N ASP A 398 4.97 -41.96 9.17
CA ASP A 398 5.78 -42.03 10.40
C ASP A 398 5.52 -40.85 11.33
N VAL A 399 4.42 -40.95 12.05
CA VAL A 399 3.97 -39.93 13.01
C VAL A 399 4.93 -39.74 14.16
N TRP A 400 5.72 -40.79 14.51
CA TRP A 400 6.66 -40.72 15.62
C TRP A 400 7.87 -39.84 15.30
N GLU A 401 8.49 -40.05 14.15
CA GLU A 401 9.62 -39.23 13.69
C GLU A 401 9.18 -37.76 13.49
N SER A 402 7.97 -37.53 12.98
CA SER A 402 7.41 -36.19 12.86
C SER A 402 7.31 -35.49 14.23
N THR A 403 6.75 -36.17 15.24
CA THR A 403 6.61 -35.64 16.61
C THR A 403 7.99 -35.30 17.19
N LEU A 404 8.98 -36.16 16.98
CA LEU A 404 10.34 -35.96 17.49
C LEU A 404 10.99 -34.72 16.88
N LEU A 405 10.89 -34.55 15.56
CA LEU A 405 11.48 -33.42 14.85
C LEU A 405 10.83 -32.10 15.22
N TYR A 406 9.49 -32.01 15.28
CA TYR A 406 8.79 -30.80 15.70
C TYR A 406 9.14 -30.46 17.15
N SER A 407 9.20 -31.45 18.07
CA SER A 407 9.58 -31.22 19.46
C SER A 407 11.03 -30.75 19.63
N GLN A 408 11.95 -31.20 18.77
CA GLN A 408 13.30 -30.66 18.75
C GLN A 408 13.33 -29.18 18.36
N VAL A 409 12.58 -28.80 17.31
CA VAL A 409 12.52 -27.41 16.89
C VAL A 409 11.84 -26.51 17.92
N ASP A 410 10.71 -26.94 18.50
CA ASP A 410 10.03 -26.21 19.60
C ASP A 410 10.99 -25.96 20.77
N LYS A 411 11.81 -26.95 21.12
CA LYS A 411 12.83 -26.82 22.19
C LYS A 411 13.96 -25.86 21.81
N ASP A 412 14.49 -25.99 20.58
CA ASP A 412 15.64 -25.22 20.10
C ASP A 412 15.29 -23.74 19.87
N GLU A 413 14.02 -23.46 19.50
CA GLU A 413 13.51 -22.15 19.06
C GLU A 413 12.38 -21.62 19.94
N LYS A 414 12.38 -21.95 21.23
CA LYS A 414 11.25 -21.81 22.17
C LYS A 414 10.48 -20.49 22.09
N ASP A 415 11.19 -19.37 21.94
CA ASP A 415 10.63 -18.02 21.99
C ASP A 415 10.64 -17.33 20.59
N SER A 416 10.75 -18.12 19.51
CA SER A 416 10.76 -17.62 18.14
C SER A 416 9.49 -18.04 17.37
N PRO A 417 9.13 -17.33 16.28
CA PRO A 417 8.02 -17.74 15.42
C PRO A 417 8.19 -19.18 14.86
N LEU A 418 9.42 -19.64 14.67
CA LEU A 418 9.69 -20.99 14.19
C LEU A 418 9.38 -22.05 15.26
N GLY A 419 9.66 -21.76 16.53
CA GLY A 419 9.27 -22.62 17.65
C GLY A 419 7.75 -22.64 17.87
N GLU A 420 7.10 -21.49 17.72
CA GLU A 420 5.62 -21.41 17.77
C GLU A 420 4.99 -22.25 16.63
N GLU A 421 5.57 -22.20 15.42
CA GLU A 421 5.15 -23.03 14.28
C GLU A 421 5.34 -24.53 14.57
N ALA A 422 6.48 -24.92 15.15
CA ALA A 422 6.75 -26.31 15.55
C ALA A 422 5.72 -26.81 16.58
N ARG A 423 5.39 -25.96 17.57
CA ARG A 423 4.39 -26.27 18.60
C ARG A 423 2.99 -26.42 17.98
N PHE A 424 2.64 -25.56 17.04
CA PHE A 424 1.37 -25.69 16.31
C PHE A 424 1.28 -27.01 15.53
N ARG A 425 2.37 -27.41 14.83
CA ARG A 425 2.42 -28.70 14.13
C ARG A 425 2.27 -29.88 15.10
N ASN A 426 2.89 -29.81 16.29
CA ASN A 426 2.70 -30.82 17.35
C ASN A 426 1.27 -30.85 17.88
N ALA A 427 0.64 -29.70 18.07
CA ALA A 427 -0.78 -29.62 18.46
C ALA A 427 -1.68 -30.24 17.39
N LYS A 428 -1.40 -29.97 16.12
CA LYS A 428 -2.13 -30.58 14.98
C LYS A 428 -1.92 -32.09 14.89
N LEU A 429 -0.71 -32.59 15.22
CA LEU A 429 -0.46 -34.04 15.33
C LEU A 429 -1.28 -34.70 16.43
N ALA A 430 -1.42 -34.04 17.60
CA ALA A 430 -2.26 -34.56 18.67
C ALA A 430 -3.73 -34.61 18.25
N TYR A 431 -4.20 -33.55 17.59
CA TYR A 431 -5.53 -33.55 16.99
C TYR A 431 -5.71 -34.72 16.02
N TYR A 432 -4.78 -34.98 15.12
CA TYR A 432 -4.86 -36.12 14.17
C TYR A 432 -4.88 -37.49 14.86
N LYS A 433 -4.26 -37.61 16.05
CA LYS A 433 -4.30 -38.82 16.88
C LYS A 433 -5.57 -38.96 17.69
N GLY A 434 -6.44 -37.94 17.72
CA GLY A 434 -7.63 -37.89 18.54
C GLY A 434 -7.39 -37.52 19.99
N ASP A 435 -6.19 -37.00 20.32
CA ASP A 435 -5.86 -36.48 21.66
C ASP A 435 -6.24 -34.98 21.71
N PHE A 436 -7.53 -34.73 21.77
CA PHE A 436 -8.09 -33.40 21.67
C PHE A 436 -7.79 -32.53 22.90
N GLU A 437 -7.72 -33.12 24.09
CA GLU A 437 -7.43 -32.41 25.34
C GLU A 437 -6.00 -31.82 25.31
N TRP A 438 -5.03 -32.66 24.87
CA TRP A 438 -3.65 -32.19 24.73
C TRP A 438 -3.50 -31.18 23.59
N ALA A 439 -4.18 -31.42 22.47
CA ALA A 439 -4.21 -30.46 21.34
C ALA A 439 -4.72 -29.09 21.82
N GLN A 440 -5.86 -29.05 22.53
CA GLN A 440 -6.43 -27.81 23.05
C GLN A 440 -5.48 -27.08 24.00
N THR A 441 -4.79 -27.81 24.89
CA THR A 441 -3.82 -27.22 25.82
C THR A 441 -2.69 -26.50 25.08
N GLN A 442 -2.17 -27.09 23.99
CA GLN A 442 -1.12 -26.47 23.18
C GLN A 442 -1.65 -25.28 22.36
N LEU A 443 -2.84 -25.41 21.78
CA LEU A 443 -3.49 -24.36 21.00
C LEU A 443 -3.80 -23.13 21.85
N GLU A 444 -4.24 -23.32 23.10
CA GLU A 444 -4.51 -22.23 24.04
C GLU A 444 -3.26 -21.37 24.30
N ALA A 445 -2.10 -22.02 24.44
CA ALA A 445 -0.83 -21.33 24.61
C ALA A 445 -0.43 -20.51 23.33
N LEU A 446 -0.87 -20.95 22.16
CA LEU A 446 -0.56 -20.32 20.88
C LEU A 446 -1.50 -19.18 20.49
N LYS A 447 -2.66 -19.02 21.15
CA LYS A 447 -3.60 -17.90 20.87
C LYS A 447 -2.98 -16.52 21.14
N SER A 448 -1.95 -16.45 21.97
CA SER A 448 -1.16 -15.25 22.25
C SER A 448 0.18 -15.21 21.51
N SER A 449 0.34 -15.99 20.45
CA SER A 449 1.55 -16.05 19.63
C SER A 449 1.93 -14.67 19.07
N THR A 450 3.23 -14.44 18.90
CA THR A 450 3.77 -13.24 18.24
C THR A 450 3.50 -13.23 16.73
N SER A 451 3.28 -14.41 16.15
CA SER A 451 2.86 -14.56 14.75
C SER A 451 1.33 -14.52 14.66
N GLU A 452 0.80 -13.50 14.02
CA GLU A 452 -0.65 -13.35 13.78
C GLU A 452 -1.22 -14.57 13.02
N LEU A 453 -0.48 -15.10 12.06
CA LEU A 453 -0.89 -16.27 11.28
C LEU A 453 -1.03 -17.51 12.18
N ILE A 454 -0.01 -17.81 13.00
CA ILE A 454 -0.04 -18.97 13.91
C ILE A 454 -1.13 -18.81 14.97
N SER A 455 -1.31 -17.59 15.49
CA SER A 455 -2.39 -17.29 16.46
C SER A 455 -3.77 -17.55 15.85
N ASN A 456 -4.00 -17.11 14.61
CA ASN A 456 -5.26 -17.33 13.91
C ASN A 456 -5.51 -18.82 13.62
N ASP A 457 -4.49 -19.54 13.15
CA ASP A 457 -4.58 -20.98 12.89
C ASP A 457 -4.87 -21.76 14.19
N ALA A 458 -4.23 -21.38 15.30
CA ALA A 458 -4.47 -21.98 16.59
C ALA A 458 -5.89 -21.71 17.12
N ILE A 459 -6.39 -20.48 16.95
CA ILE A 459 -7.78 -20.12 17.30
C ILE A 459 -8.75 -20.93 16.45
N ASN A 460 -8.55 -21.00 15.14
CA ASN A 460 -9.45 -21.71 14.22
C ASN A 460 -9.54 -23.20 14.57
N LEU A 461 -8.39 -23.87 14.77
CA LEU A 461 -8.38 -25.29 15.13
C LEU A 461 -8.98 -25.51 16.53
N SER A 462 -8.72 -24.63 17.49
CA SER A 462 -9.30 -24.71 18.84
C SER A 462 -10.82 -24.55 18.81
N VAL A 463 -11.34 -23.57 18.07
CA VAL A 463 -12.79 -23.35 17.91
C VAL A 463 -13.42 -24.54 17.22
N PHE A 464 -12.83 -25.06 16.14
CA PHE A 464 -13.29 -26.23 15.43
C PHE A 464 -13.42 -27.46 16.35
N ILE A 465 -12.40 -27.72 17.20
CA ILE A 465 -12.46 -28.84 18.17
C ILE A 465 -13.58 -28.61 19.18
N ILE A 466 -13.74 -27.40 19.72
CA ILE A 466 -14.76 -27.09 20.74
C ILE A 466 -16.16 -27.21 20.15
N ASP A 467 -16.38 -26.68 18.96
CA ASP A 467 -17.68 -26.66 18.29
C ASP A 467 -18.17 -28.08 17.99
N ASN A 468 -17.29 -28.94 17.50
CA ASN A 468 -17.62 -30.29 17.08
C ASN A 468 -17.56 -31.36 18.18
N LEU A 469 -16.84 -31.12 19.29
CA LEU A 469 -16.91 -31.98 20.47
C LEU A 469 -18.08 -31.57 21.40
N GLY A 470 -18.36 -30.28 21.51
CA GLY A 470 -19.48 -29.70 22.24
C GLY A 470 -19.77 -30.33 23.58
N MET A 471 -21.08 -30.65 23.80
CA MET A 471 -21.54 -31.45 24.92
C MET A 471 -21.68 -32.94 24.60
N ASP A 472 -21.19 -33.37 23.45
CA ASP A 472 -21.26 -34.76 23.00
C ASP A 472 -20.32 -35.64 23.83
N THR A 473 -20.84 -36.72 24.37
CA THR A 473 -20.05 -37.69 25.13
C THR A 473 -19.31 -38.68 24.22
N ILE A 474 -19.49 -38.57 22.89
CA ILE A 474 -18.96 -39.52 21.91
C ILE A 474 -17.94 -38.79 21.01
N GLU A 475 -16.68 -39.02 21.25
CA GLU A 475 -15.59 -38.44 20.45
C GLU A 475 -15.36 -39.14 19.09
N THR A 476 -15.97 -40.29 18.87
CA THR A 476 -15.69 -41.15 17.72
C THR A 476 -15.87 -40.43 16.34
N PRO A 477 -16.93 -39.64 16.10
CA PRO A 477 -17.07 -38.93 14.83
C PRO A 477 -15.92 -37.96 14.58
N MET A 478 -15.52 -37.22 15.62
CA MET A 478 -14.44 -36.26 15.56
C MET A 478 -13.07 -36.94 15.37
N GLN A 479 -12.82 -38.07 16.02
CA GLN A 479 -11.61 -38.88 15.80
C GLN A 479 -11.53 -39.41 14.38
N MET A 480 -12.65 -39.84 13.81
CA MET A 480 -12.72 -40.28 12.41
C MET A 480 -12.49 -39.12 11.46
N PHE A 481 -13.02 -37.94 11.74
CA PHE A 481 -12.82 -36.74 10.93
C PHE A 481 -11.34 -36.29 10.96
N ALA A 482 -10.72 -36.20 12.13
CA ALA A 482 -9.30 -35.89 12.30
C ALA A 482 -8.40 -36.88 11.55
N ARG A 483 -8.77 -38.19 11.58
CA ARG A 483 -8.10 -39.22 10.78
C ARG A 483 -8.30 -39.00 9.28
N ALA A 484 -9.48 -38.60 8.83
CA ALA A 484 -9.73 -38.29 7.42
C ALA A 484 -8.89 -37.09 6.95
N GLU A 485 -8.78 -36.05 7.75
CA GLU A 485 -7.89 -34.92 7.43
C GLU A 485 -6.42 -35.33 7.37
N LEU A 486 -5.96 -36.22 8.26
CA LEU A 486 -4.59 -36.78 8.14
C LEU A 486 -4.41 -37.56 6.84
N LEU A 487 -5.39 -38.37 6.44
CA LEU A 487 -5.35 -39.09 5.17
C LEU A 487 -5.33 -38.13 3.96
N MET A 488 -6.08 -37.02 4.02
CA MET A 488 -6.02 -35.97 3.00
C MET A 488 -4.63 -35.32 2.94
N TYR A 489 -4.03 -35.05 4.09
CA TYR A 489 -2.67 -34.51 4.18
C TYR A 489 -1.63 -35.49 3.59
N GLN A 490 -1.82 -36.80 3.77
CA GLN A 490 -1.02 -37.89 3.21
C GLN A 490 -1.32 -38.18 1.72
N ASN A 491 -2.16 -37.38 1.05
CA ASN A 491 -2.63 -37.62 -0.33
C ASN A 491 -3.38 -38.94 -0.55
N ARG A 492 -3.97 -39.52 0.51
CA ARG A 492 -4.77 -40.76 0.49
C ARG A 492 -6.27 -40.42 0.39
N ASP A 493 -6.62 -39.62 -0.62
CA ASP A 493 -7.94 -38.98 -0.75
C ASP A 493 -9.10 -39.98 -0.80
N GLU A 494 -8.90 -41.18 -1.40
CA GLU A 494 -9.98 -42.19 -1.50
C GLU A 494 -10.29 -42.79 -0.12
N GLU A 495 -9.28 -43.05 0.70
CA GLU A 495 -9.46 -43.53 2.07
C GLU A 495 -10.05 -42.45 2.97
N ALA A 496 -9.61 -41.19 2.78
CA ALA A 496 -10.20 -40.06 3.47
C ALA A 496 -11.70 -39.95 3.19
N ARG A 497 -12.09 -39.98 1.91
CA ARG A 497 -13.49 -39.93 1.49
C ARG A 497 -14.30 -41.07 2.09
N GLY A 498 -13.80 -42.31 2.02
CA GLY A 498 -14.46 -43.47 2.63
C GLY A 498 -14.69 -43.30 4.13
N THR A 499 -13.72 -42.69 4.85
CA THR A 499 -13.85 -42.39 6.28
C THR A 499 -14.92 -41.32 6.53
N LEU A 500 -14.94 -40.22 5.74
CA LEU A 500 -15.95 -39.16 5.82
C LEU A 500 -17.37 -39.71 5.50
N ASP A 501 -17.53 -40.56 4.49
CA ASP A 501 -18.79 -41.19 4.15
C ASP A 501 -19.28 -42.09 5.31
N THR A 502 -18.37 -42.78 5.99
CA THR A 502 -18.69 -43.62 7.14
C THR A 502 -19.23 -42.78 8.32
N ILE A 503 -18.68 -41.58 8.57
CA ILE A 503 -19.19 -40.65 9.59
C ILE A 503 -20.65 -40.29 9.25
N THR A 504 -20.90 -39.88 8.01
CA THR A 504 -22.24 -39.50 7.54
C THR A 504 -23.25 -40.61 7.71
N TYR A 505 -22.82 -41.85 7.50
CA TYR A 505 -23.70 -43.03 7.65
C TYR A 505 -23.98 -43.42 9.10
N LEU A 506 -22.93 -43.44 9.95
CA LEU A 506 -23.06 -43.91 11.34
C LEU A 506 -23.64 -42.87 12.29
N PHE A 507 -23.42 -41.59 12.01
CA PHE A 507 -23.78 -40.49 12.90
C PHE A 507 -24.63 -39.42 12.17
N PRO A 508 -25.83 -39.78 11.68
CA PRO A 508 -26.67 -38.85 10.91
C PRO A 508 -27.10 -37.66 11.77
N GLY A 509 -26.90 -36.45 11.24
CA GLY A 509 -27.23 -35.18 11.93
C GLY A 509 -26.16 -34.67 12.88
N HIS A 510 -24.93 -35.19 12.83
CA HIS A 510 -23.81 -34.68 13.58
C HIS A 510 -23.37 -33.30 13.08
N ALA A 511 -22.83 -32.44 13.97
CA ALA A 511 -22.36 -31.09 13.66
C ALA A 511 -21.30 -31.03 12.53
N LEU A 512 -20.52 -32.09 12.32
CA LEU A 512 -19.48 -32.20 11.29
C LEU A 512 -19.97 -32.23 9.84
N PHE A 513 -21.27 -32.15 9.54
CA PHE A 513 -21.72 -32.36 8.16
C PHE A 513 -21.25 -31.28 7.18
N ASP A 514 -21.27 -30.02 7.55
CA ASP A 514 -20.73 -28.92 6.76
C ASP A 514 -19.21 -29.05 6.56
N ASP A 515 -18.48 -29.44 7.61
CA ASP A 515 -17.03 -29.71 7.56
C ASP A 515 -16.70 -30.89 6.65
N ILE A 516 -17.51 -31.96 6.68
CA ILE A 516 -17.36 -33.13 5.80
C ILE A 516 -17.56 -32.73 4.34
N GLU A 517 -18.60 -31.97 4.03
CA GLU A 517 -18.86 -31.52 2.65
C GLU A 517 -17.77 -30.55 2.18
N TYR A 518 -17.31 -29.66 3.07
CA TYR A 518 -16.20 -28.75 2.76
C TYR A 518 -14.90 -29.53 2.48
N ALA A 519 -14.55 -30.51 3.29
CA ALA A 519 -13.39 -31.37 3.09
C ALA A 519 -13.47 -32.15 1.76
N LYS A 520 -14.63 -32.71 1.43
CA LYS A 520 -14.88 -33.37 0.14
C LYS A 520 -14.74 -32.40 -1.04
N ALA A 521 -15.29 -31.19 -0.91
CA ALA A 521 -15.14 -30.14 -1.93
C ALA A 521 -13.68 -29.78 -2.17
N GLN A 522 -12.88 -29.63 -1.11
CA GLN A 522 -11.43 -29.37 -1.21
C GLN A 522 -10.69 -30.50 -1.95
N MET A 523 -11.01 -31.78 -1.70
CA MET A 523 -10.43 -32.91 -2.43
C MET A 523 -10.74 -32.85 -3.93
N TYR A 524 -11.99 -32.50 -4.32
CA TYR A 524 -12.37 -32.35 -5.73
C TYR A 524 -11.69 -31.13 -6.38
N ILE A 525 -11.56 -30.01 -5.67
CA ILE A 525 -10.84 -28.81 -6.15
C ILE A 525 -9.37 -29.16 -6.44
N LYS A 526 -8.71 -29.90 -5.54
CA LYS A 526 -7.33 -30.36 -5.72
C LYS A 526 -7.18 -31.20 -7.00
N LYS A 527 -8.18 -32.00 -7.34
CA LYS A 527 -8.24 -32.79 -8.60
C LYS A 527 -8.75 -31.99 -9.80
N LYS A 528 -9.09 -30.71 -9.65
CA LYS A 528 -9.72 -29.83 -10.67
C LYS A 528 -11.08 -30.33 -11.15
N GLU A 529 -11.78 -31.14 -10.34
CA GLU A 529 -13.12 -31.65 -10.58
C GLU A 529 -14.17 -30.68 -10.04
N PHE A 530 -14.23 -29.47 -10.63
CA PHE A 530 -15.09 -28.40 -10.14
C PHE A 530 -16.58 -28.70 -10.25
N ASP A 531 -16.99 -29.52 -11.19
CA ASP A 531 -18.36 -30.01 -11.36
C ASP A 531 -18.86 -30.77 -10.14
N LYS A 532 -17.97 -31.44 -9.40
CA LYS A 532 -18.29 -32.15 -8.16
C LYS A 532 -18.14 -31.26 -6.91
N ALA A 533 -17.23 -30.32 -6.94
CA ALA A 533 -16.99 -29.42 -5.80
C ALA A 533 -18.10 -28.38 -5.63
N VAL A 534 -18.60 -27.80 -6.74
CA VAL A 534 -19.61 -26.72 -6.73
C VAL A 534 -20.88 -27.12 -6.00
N PRO A 535 -21.53 -28.30 -6.28
CA PRO A 535 -22.75 -28.70 -5.59
C PRO A 535 -22.58 -28.81 -4.06
N LEU A 536 -21.43 -29.30 -3.58
CA LEU A 536 -21.15 -29.45 -2.16
C LEU A 536 -21.05 -28.07 -1.47
N LEU A 537 -20.34 -27.12 -2.10
CA LEU A 537 -20.24 -25.76 -1.57
C LEU A 537 -21.60 -25.03 -1.63
N GLU A 538 -22.41 -25.23 -2.66
CA GLU A 538 -23.76 -24.67 -2.75
C GLU A 538 -24.68 -25.24 -1.66
N ASP A 539 -24.54 -26.51 -1.30
CA ASP A 539 -25.32 -27.13 -0.22
C ASP A 539 -24.92 -26.56 1.16
N ILE A 540 -23.62 -26.36 1.42
CA ILE A 540 -23.16 -25.70 2.64
C ILE A 540 -23.78 -24.28 2.76
N ILE A 541 -23.69 -23.48 1.70
CA ILE A 541 -24.21 -22.10 1.68
C ILE A 541 -25.73 -22.07 1.90
N LYS A 542 -26.45 -23.06 1.40
CA LYS A 542 -27.91 -23.15 1.50
C LYS A 542 -28.37 -23.69 2.86
N THR A 543 -27.73 -24.74 3.36
CA THR A 543 -28.20 -25.54 4.50
C THR A 543 -27.52 -25.13 5.80
N TYR A 544 -26.22 -24.79 5.73
CA TYR A 544 -25.34 -24.55 6.88
C TYR A 544 -24.77 -23.11 6.90
N LYS A 545 -25.58 -22.15 6.44
CA LYS A 545 -25.16 -20.75 6.28
C LYS A 545 -24.60 -20.13 7.55
N GLU A 546 -25.15 -20.47 8.71
CA GLU A 546 -24.79 -19.90 10.01
C GLU A 546 -23.66 -20.68 10.71
N ASP A 547 -23.22 -21.81 10.14
CA ASP A 547 -22.17 -22.65 10.69
C ASP A 547 -20.77 -22.14 10.30
N LEU A 548 -19.72 -22.68 10.93
CA LEU A 548 -18.33 -22.19 10.80
C LEU A 548 -17.82 -22.17 9.36
N LYS A 549 -18.33 -23.03 8.48
CA LYS A 549 -17.88 -23.13 7.07
C LYS A 549 -18.70 -22.29 6.09
N GLY A 550 -19.70 -21.55 6.54
CA GLY A 550 -20.59 -20.78 5.66
C GLY A 550 -19.87 -19.69 4.86
N ASP A 551 -19.03 -18.89 5.51
CA ASP A 551 -18.24 -17.84 4.87
C ASP A 551 -17.09 -18.39 4.03
N ASP A 552 -16.37 -19.41 4.53
CA ASP A 552 -15.32 -20.13 3.82
C ASP A 552 -15.85 -20.74 2.52
N ALA A 553 -16.98 -21.45 2.56
CA ALA A 553 -17.61 -22.07 1.40
C ALA A 553 -18.07 -21.02 0.38
N THR A 554 -18.67 -19.92 0.83
CA THR A 554 -19.12 -18.82 -0.03
C THR A 554 -17.94 -18.17 -0.76
N PHE A 555 -16.86 -17.89 -0.03
CA PHE A 555 -15.66 -17.29 -0.60
C PHE A 555 -14.94 -18.24 -1.57
N LEU A 556 -14.82 -19.51 -1.21
CA LEU A 556 -14.19 -20.54 -2.04
C LEU A 556 -14.97 -20.76 -3.34
N LEU A 557 -16.30 -20.81 -3.28
CA LEU A 557 -17.16 -20.91 -4.46
C LEU A 557 -17.04 -19.67 -5.36
N ALA A 558 -16.94 -18.47 -4.79
CA ALA A 558 -16.68 -17.25 -5.55
C ALA A 558 -15.38 -17.34 -6.33
N LYS A 559 -14.30 -17.82 -5.69
CA LYS A 559 -13.00 -18.04 -6.36
C LYS A 559 -13.09 -19.06 -7.50
N ILE A 560 -13.82 -20.15 -7.32
CA ILE A 560 -14.00 -21.14 -8.39
C ILE A 560 -14.69 -20.51 -9.60
N TYR A 561 -15.74 -19.72 -9.38
CA TYR A 561 -16.43 -19.03 -10.49
C TYR A 561 -15.56 -17.97 -11.15
N GLU A 562 -14.72 -17.24 -10.39
CA GLU A 562 -13.78 -16.24 -10.92
C GLU A 562 -12.65 -16.89 -11.71
N ASP A 563 -11.90 -17.78 -11.05
CA ASP A 563 -10.59 -18.25 -11.53
C ASP A 563 -10.69 -19.43 -12.52
N HIS A 564 -11.78 -20.22 -12.46
CA HIS A 564 -11.88 -21.49 -13.21
C HIS A 564 -13.09 -21.57 -14.14
N LEU A 565 -14.23 -21.07 -13.72
CA LEU A 565 -15.47 -21.17 -14.50
C LEU A 565 -15.76 -19.91 -15.31
N ASN A 566 -14.91 -18.86 -15.19
CA ASN A 566 -15.03 -17.57 -15.88
C ASN A 566 -16.42 -16.91 -15.77
N ASN A 567 -17.14 -17.15 -14.67
CA ASN A 567 -18.46 -16.58 -14.41
C ASN A 567 -18.34 -15.40 -13.43
N LYS A 568 -17.97 -14.24 -13.98
CA LYS A 568 -17.76 -13.02 -13.19
C LYS A 568 -19.00 -12.56 -12.44
N GLU A 569 -20.18 -12.75 -12.99
CA GLU A 569 -21.44 -12.33 -12.38
C GLU A 569 -21.70 -13.12 -11.09
N LYS A 570 -21.67 -14.45 -11.14
CA LYS A 570 -21.81 -15.31 -9.96
C LYS A 570 -20.70 -15.06 -8.93
N ALA A 571 -19.46 -14.88 -9.38
CA ALA A 571 -18.35 -14.58 -8.48
C ALA A 571 -18.59 -13.27 -7.71
N MET A 572 -19.03 -12.21 -8.40
CA MET A 572 -19.35 -10.91 -7.78
C MET A 572 -20.50 -11.03 -6.77
N ASP A 573 -21.56 -11.77 -7.09
CA ASP A 573 -22.70 -11.97 -6.18
C ASP A 573 -22.26 -12.68 -4.90
N LEU A 574 -21.43 -13.74 -5.02
CA LEU A 574 -20.90 -14.47 -3.87
C LEU A 574 -19.94 -13.62 -3.03
N TYR A 575 -19.02 -12.85 -3.66
CA TYR A 575 -18.17 -11.92 -2.89
C TYR A 575 -19.01 -10.87 -2.18
N LYS A 576 -20.08 -10.38 -2.81
CA LYS A 576 -21.02 -9.46 -2.16
C LYS A 576 -21.68 -10.11 -0.95
N THR A 577 -22.10 -11.37 -1.06
CA THR A 577 -22.67 -12.15 0.06
C THR A 577 -21.67 -12.24 1.22
N VAL A 578 -20.38 -12.54 0.96
CA VAL A 578 -19.35 -12.51 2.01
C VAL A 578 -19.27 -11.14 2.69
N ILE A 579 -19.31 -10.04 1.93
CA ILE A 579 -19.21 -8.67 2.45
C ILE A 579 -20.43 -8.27 3.29
N THR A 580 -21.63 -8.71 2.91
CA THR A 580 -22.90 -8.27 3.53
C THR A 580 -23.36 -9.18 4.65
N ASP A 581 -23.31 -10.48 4.44
CA ASP A 581 -23.90 -11.48 5.32
C ASP A 581 -22.88 -11.99 6.36
N TYR A 582 -21.60 -12.02 6.02
CA TYR A 582 -20.50 -12.45 6.89
C TYR A 582 -19.55 -11.30 7.25
N ASN A 583 -20.09 -10.16 7.64
CA ASN A 583 -19.35 -8.92 7.83
C ASN A 583 -18.24 -8.97 8.92
N SER A 584 -18.27 -9.95 9.80
CA SER A 584 -17.24 -10.23 10.82
C SER A 584 -16.15 -11.20 10.34
N SER A 585 -16.29 -11.80 9.16
CA SER A 585 -15.32 -12.74 8.60
C SER A 585 -14.00 -12.05 8.25
N LEU A 586 -12.89 -12.75 8.46
CA LEU A 586 -11.55 -12.31 8.01
C LEU A 586 -11.45 -12.21 6.48
N LEU A 587 -12.33 -12.91 5.75
CA LEU A 587 -12.37 -12.94 4.29
C LEU A 587 -12.98 -11.68 3.66
N VAL A 588 -13.65 -10.82 4.45
CA VAL A 588 -14.33 -9.61 3.96
C VAL A 588 -13.39 -8.65 3.22
N ILE A 589 -12.15 -8.48 3.70
CA ILE A 589 -11.17 -7.59 3.10
C ILE A 589 -10.81 -8.06 1.69
N GLU A 590 -10.49 -9.34 1.55
CA GLU A 590 -10.12 -9.92 0.25
C GLU A 590 -11.34 -10.03 -0.68
N ALA A 591 -12.52 -10.38 -0.17
CA ALA A 591 -13.77 -10.39 -0.94
C ALA A 591 -14.08 -9.00 -1.51
N ARG A 592 -13.89 -7.93 -0.71
CA ARG A 592 -14.10 -6.54 -1.17
C ARG A 592 -13.12 -6.14 -2.25
N LYS A 593 -11.85 -6.54 -2.12
CA LYS A 593 -10.81 -6.29 -3.11
C LYS A 593 -11.17 -6.97 -4.44
N ARG A 594 -11.49 -8.28 -4.43
CA ARG A 594 -11.86 -9.06 -5.62
C ARG A 594 -13.14 -8.56 -6.28
N PHE A 595 -14.16 -8.24 -5.49
CA PHE A 595 -15.41 -7.64 -5.97
C PHE A 595 -15.15 -6.34 -6.74
N ARG A 596 -14.32 -5.43 -6.19
CA ARG A 596 -13.98 -4.16 -6.84
C ARG A 596 -13.20 -4.36 -8.14
N LEU A 597 -12.24 -5.29 -8.16
CA LEU A 597 -11.48 -5.65 -9.36
C LEU A 597 -12.41 -6.18 -10.46
N LEU A 598 -13.31 -7.11 -10.15
CA LEU A 598 -14.28 -7.67 -11.11
C LEU A 598 -15.26 -6.62 -11.63
N ARG A 599 -15.62 -5.63 -10.80
CA ARG A 599 -16.46 -4.49 -11.20
C ARG A 599 -15.74 -3.51 -12.12
N GLY A 600 -14.41 -3.58 -12.21
CA GLY A 600 -13.58 -2.68 -13.03
C GLY A 600 -13.11 -1.42 -12.30
N ASP A 601 -13.17 -1.39 -10.97
CA ASP A 601 -12.66 -0.27 -10.18
C ASP A 601 -11.13 -0.24 -10.26
N LYS A 602 -10.58 0.96 -10.46
CA LYS A 602 -9.15 1.18 -10.21
C LYS A 602 -8.95 1.19 -8.71
N LEU A 603 -8.28 0.17 -8.17
CA LEU A 603 -7.89 0.18 -6.77
C LEU A 603 -6.81 1.26 -6.59
N SER A 604 -7.14 2.36 -5.95
CA SER A 604 -6.14 3.25 -5.37
C SER A 604 -5.61 2.54 -4.11
N GLU A 605 -4.36 2.19 -4.11
CA GLU A 605 -3.63 1.78 -2.92
C GLU A 605 -3.62 2.86 -1.85
#